data_43e67c2b9b3a8b91701164be79d6ebf8
#
_entry.id   43e67c2b9b3a8b91701164be79d6ebf8
#
_cell.length_a   1.000
_cell.length_b   1.000
_cell.length_c   1.000
_cell.angle_alpha   90.00
_cell.angle_beta   90.00
_cell.angle_gamma   90.00
#
_symmetry.space_group_name_H-M   'P 1'
#
loop_
_entity.id
_entity.type
_entity.pdbx_description
1 polymer ?
#
loop_
_entity_poly.entity_id
_entity_poly.type
_entity_poly.pdbx_seq_one_letter_code
_entity_poly.pdbx_strand_id
1 'polypeptide(L)'
;MLFRSAASAEYVDVDEILKPKETEPLILVLDGVEDPRNLGAILRTAECAGTDGIIIPERRAVGLNDTVAKSSAGAIEFVKVAKVANLNRLIEKLKSKNIWVVGTSGDATMDYTEWDWTRPTALVLGAEGSGLHRLVAENCDVLVKIPMYGKIDSLNVSVAAGVVLFEAKRQRNLTTDN
;
A
#
# COMPACT_ATOMS: atom_id res chain seq x y z
N MET A 1 -16.44 -27.97 10.27
CA MET A 1 -15.70 -26.83 9.71
C MET A 1 -14.29 -26.87 10.28
N LEU A 2 -13.35 -27.42 9.52
CA LEU A 2 -11.97 -27.56 9.96
C LEU A 2 -11.33 -26.18 9.94
N PHE A 3 -11.09 -25.63 11.14
CA PHE A 3 -10.12 -24.55 11.30
C PHE A 3 -8.76 -25.12 10.89
N ARG A 4 -8.34 -24.93 9.63
CA ARG A 4 -6.94 -24.98 9.33
C ARG A 4 -6.27 -23.99 10.26
N SER A 5 -5.45 -24.50 11.16
CA SER A 5 -4.40 -23.74 11.81
C SER A 5 -3.88 -22.75 10.76
N ALA A 6 -3.83 -21.46 11.10
CA ALA A 6 -3.25 -20.47 10.20
C ALA A 6 -1.85 -20.97 9.85
N ALA A 7 -1.75 -21.66 8.73
CA ALA A 7 -0.47 -21.95 8.13
C ALA A 7 0.17 -20.57 8.02
N SER A 8 1.33 -20.39 8.62
CA SER A 8 2.05 -19.15 8.68
C SER A 8 2.01 -18.53 7.28
N ALA A 9 1.31 -17.42 7.15
CA ALA A 9 1.28 -16.73 5.85
C ALA A 9 2.74 -16.43 5.51
N GLU A 10 3.17 -16.92 4.37
CA GLU A 10 4.57 -16.82 3.97
C GLU A 10 4.79 -15.49 3.25
N TYR A 11 5.89 -14.83 3.58
CA TYR A 11 6.36 -13.68 2.81
C TYR A 11 6.91 -14.15 1.48
N VAL A 12 6.66 -13.37 0.45
CA VAL A 12 7.28 -13.57 -0.86
C VAL A 12 8.50 -12.65 -1.01
N ASP A 13 9.36 -12.95 -1.98
CA ASP A 13 10.40 -12.01 -2.39
C ASP A 13 9.76 -10.81 -3.12
N VAL A 14 10.38 -9.63 -2.99
CA VAL A 14 9.92 -8.42 -3.69
C VAL A 14 9.83 -8.64 -5.20
N ASP A 15 10.74 -9.40 -5.78
CA ASP A 15 10.74 -9.69 -7.21
C ASP A 15 9.51 -10.48 -7.68
N GLU A 16 8.86 -11.24 -6.77
CA GLU A 16 7.57 -11.88 -7.07
C GLU A 16 6.45 -10.85 -7.29
N ILE A 17 6.45 -9.76 -6.50
CA ILE A 17 5.49 -8.67 -6.64
C ILE A 17 5.78 -7.85 -7.90
N LEU A 18 7.06 -7.68 -8.24
CA LEU A 18 7.52 -6.86 -9.37
C LEU A 18 7.58 -7.59 -10.71
N LYS A 19 7.16 -8.86 -10.77
CA LYS A 19 7.13 -9.61 -12.03
C LYS A 19 6.31 -8.86 -13.09
N PRO A 20 6.81 -8.78 -14.33
CA PRO A 20 6.06 -8.18 -15.43
C PRO A 20 4.69 -8.83 -15.61
N LYS A 21 3.69 -8.03 -15.87
CA LYS A 21 2.30 -8.42 -16.13
C LYS A 21 1.77 -7.68 -17.37
N GLU A 22 0.62 -8.10 -17.84
CA GLU A 22 -0.11 -7.40 -18.90
C GLU A 22 -0.68 -6.05 -18.42
N THR A 23 -0.96 -5.94 -17.10
CA THR A 23 -1.49 -4.71 -16.49
C THR A 23 -0.39 -3.92 -15.80
N GLU A 24 -0.54 -2.59 -15.79
CA GLU A 24 0.38 -1.72 -15.09
C GLU A 24 0.40 -1.97 -13.58
N PRO A 25 1.57 -2.03 -12.94
CA PRO A 25 1.68 -2.32 -11.51
C PRO A 25 0.90 -1.33 -10.64
N LEU A 26 0.25 -1.87 -9.61
CA LEU A 26 -0.28 -1.12 -8.48
C LEU A 26 0.17 -1.82 -7.20
N ILE A 27 1.13 -1.24 -6.53
CA ILE A 27 1.80 -1.80 -5.36
C ILE A 27 1.53 -0.90 -4.17
N LEU A 28 1.35 -1.50 -2.99
CA LEU A 28 1.22 -0.77 -1.75
C LEU A 28 2.48 -0.94 -0.90
N VAL A 29 3.03 0.15 -0.42
CA VAL A 29 4.19 0.20 0.49
C VAL A 29 3.75 0.84 1.80
N LEU A 30 4.01 0.19 2.92
CA LEU A 30 3.65 0.69 4.24
C LEU A 30 4.89 1.15 5.00
N ASP A 31 4.86 2.39 5.47
CA ASP A 31 5.95 2.99 6.24
C ASP A 31 5.52 3.24 7.69
N GLY A 32 5.75 2.25 8.56
CA GLY A 32 5.51 2.38 9.98
C GLY A 32 4.11 1.96 10.46
N VAL A 33 3.40 1.12 9.72
CA VAL A 33 2.13 0.54 10.18
C VAL A 33 2.44 -0.61 11.15
N GLU A 34 2.16 -0.39 12.43
CA GLU A 34 2.49 -1.30 13.53
C GLU A 34 1.28 -2.01 14.15
N ASP A 35 0.07 -1.47 13.95
CA ASP A 35 -1.15 -2.09 14.46
C ASP A 35 -1.58 -3.27 13.55
N PRO A 36 -1.68 -4.50 14.11
CA PRO A 36 -2.07 -5.67 13.34
C PRO A 36 -3.49 -5.59 12.77
N ARG A 37 -4.39 -4.85 13.41
CA ARG A 37 -5.75 -4.65 12.90
C ARG A 37 -5.75 -3.76 11.66
N ASN A 38 -4.91 -2.72 11.66
CA ASN A 38 -4.73 -1.87 10.48
C ASN A 38 -4.12 -2.66 9.33
N LEU A 39 -3.10 -3.45 9.57
CA LEU A 39 -2.50 -4.29 8.52
C LEU A 39 -3.52 -5.29 7.96
N GLY A 40 -4.29 -5.95 8.81
CA GLY A 40 -5.35 -6.86 8.36
C GLY A 40 -6.41 -6.17 7.51
N ALA A 41 -6.88 -5.00 7.91
CA ALA A 41 -7.84 -4.20 7.15
C ALA A 41 -7.25 -3.72 5.81
N ILE A 42 -5.96 -3.35 5.80
CA ILE A 42 -5.24 -2.96 4.57
C ILE A 42 -5.11 -4.15 3.62
N LEU A 43 -4.77 -5.35 4.11
CA LEU A 43 -4.72 -6.57 3.31
C LEU A 43 -6.06 -6.84 2.62
N ARG A 44 -7.15 -6.76 3.37
CA ARG A 44 -8.50 -6.92 2.83
C ARG A 44 -8.81 -5.89 1.73
N THR A 45 -8.52 -4.64 1.98
CA THR A 45 -8.73 -3.55 1.02
C THR A 45 -7.87 -3.73 -0.22
N ALA A 46 -6.61 -4.08 -0.05
CA ALA A 46 -5.66 -4.30 -1.15
C ALA A 46 -6.09 -5.47 -2.04
N GLU A 47 -6.57 -6.55 -1.44
CA GLU A 47 -7.14 -7.68 -2.19
C GLU A 47 -8.36 -7.24 -3.00
N CYS A 48 -9.32 -6.57 -2.36
CA CYS A 48 -10.53 -6.09 -3.03
C CYS A 48 -10.24 -5.08 -4.16
N ALA A 49 -9.20 -4.27 -4.00
CA ALA A 49 -8.74 -3.34 -5.03
C ALA A 49 -7.87 -4.00 -6.12
N GLY A 50 -7.49 -5.26 -5.96
CA GLY A 50 -6.66 -5.98 -6.91
C GLY A 50 -5.24 -5.42 -7.02
N THR A 51 -4.61 -5.07 -5.89
CA THR A 51 -3.20 -4.68 -5.88
C THR A 51 -2.30 -5.87 -6.15
N ASP A 52 -1.11 -5.62 -6.67
CA ASP A 52 -0.15 -6.66 -6.99
C ASP A 52 0.56 -7.22 -5.77
N GLY A 53 0.62 -6.45 -4.70
CA GLY A 53 1.18 -6.86 -3.43
C GLY A 53 1.40 -5.70 -2.48
N ILE A 54 1.81 -6.07 -1.25
CA ILE A 54 2.13 -5.13 -0.18
C ILE A 54 3.58 -5.35 0.23
N ILE A 55 4.33 -4.27 0.40
CA ILE A 55 5.71 -4.31 0.87
C ILE A 55 5.79 -3.57 2.20
N ILE A 56 6.37 -4.23 3.19
CA ILE A 56 6.56 -3.70 4.55
C ILE A 56 8.03 -3.71 4.92
N PRO A 57 8.50 -2.80 5.80
CA PRO A 57 9.85 -2.88 6.34
C PRO A 57 9.96 -4.02 7.37
N GLU A 58 11.16 -4.53 7.57
CA GLU A 58 11.43 -5.54 8.59
C GLU A 58 11.33 -4.98 10.02
N ARG A 59 11.60 -3.69 10.18
CA ARG A 59 11.53 -2.97 11.46
C ARG A 59 10.40 -1.96 11.44
N ARG A 60 9.84 -1.66 12.63
CA ARG A 60 8.73 -0.70 12.81
C ARG A 60 7.54 -1.05 11.92
N ALA A 61 7.24 -2.32 11.84
CA ALA A 61 6.09 -2.86 11.16
C ALA A 61 5.58 -4.09 11.92
N VAL A 62 4.28 -4.28 11.89
CA VAL A 62 3.69 -5.53 12.35
C VAL A 62 3.90 -6.61 11.28
N GLY A 63 4.25 -7.81 11.72
CA GLY A 63 4.32 -8.97 10.84
C GLY A 63 2.97 -9.65 10.64
N LEU A 64 2.95 -10.65 9.77
CA LEU A 64 1.79 -11.50 9.55
C LEU A 64 1.61 -12.42 10.76
N ASN A 65 0.54 -12.24 11.51
CA ASN A 65 0.20 -13.00 12.72
C ASN A 65 -1.29 -13.33 12.76
N ASP A 66 -1.74 -14.03 13.81
CA ASP A 66 -3.14 -14.45 13.94
C ASP A 66 -4.14 -13.28 13.98
N THR A 67 -3.77 -12.16 14.59
CA THR A 67 -4.61 -10.95 14.62
C THR A 67 -4.76 -10.37 13.22
N VAL A 68 -3.68 -10.31 12.45
CA VAL A 68 -3.70 -9.88 11.05
C VAL A 68 -4.54 -10.85 10.21
N ALA A 69 -4.38 -12.16 10.40
CA ALA A 69 -5.18 -13.16 9.70
C ALA A 69 -6.68 -12.98 9.96
N LYS A 70 -7.07 -12.78 11.21
CA LYS A 70 -8.48 -12.56 11.59
C LYS A 70 -9.04 -11.26 11.02
N SER A 71 -8.31 -10.15 11.14
CA SER A 71 -8.76 -8.83 10.67
C SER A 71 -8.73 -8.68 9.15
N SER A 72 -8.01 -9.53 8.45
CA SER A 72 -7.96 -9.54 6.98
C SER A 72 -9.14 -10.25 6.30
N ALA A 73 -10.01 -10.92 7.07
CA ALA A 73 -11.14 -11.70 6.54
C ALA A 73 -10.73 -12.71 5.44
N GLY A 74 -9.57 -13.32 5.60
CA GLY A 74 -9.01 -14.31 4.65
C GLY A 74 -8.14 -13.72 3.55
N ALA A 75 -8.06 -12.41 3.40
CA ALA A 75 -7.26 -11.76 2.36
C ALA A 75 -5.76 -12.08 2.47
N ILE A 76 -5.28 -12.40 3.67
CA ILE A 76 -3.90 -12.80 3.92
C ILE A 76 -3.43 -14.00 3.06
N GLU A 77 -4.37 -14.86 2.62
CA GLU A 77 -4.06 -16.01 1.78
C GLU A 77 -3.90 -15.65 0.29
N PHE A 78 -4.39 -14.48 -0.12
CA PHE A 78 -4.42 -14.07 -1.52
C PHE A 78 -3.47 -12.93 -1.85
N VAL A 79 -3.16 -12.07 -0.88
CA VAL A 79 -2.28 -10.92 -1.10
C VAL A 79 -0.83 -11.32 -0.88
N LYS A 80 0.02 -11.02 -1.86
CA LYS A 80 1.47 -11.18 -1.71
C LYS A 80 2.01 -10.09 -0.79
N VAL A 81 2.74 -10.50 0.23
CA VAL A 81 3.41 -9.59 1.17
C VAL A 81 4.90 -9.87 1.16
N ALA A 82 5.70 -8.83 0.93
CA ALA A 82 7.15 -8.91 1.00
C ALA A 82 7.69 -8.02 2.14
N LYS A 83 8.81 -8.43 2.71
CA LYS A 83 9.59 -7.63 3.68
C LYS A 83 10.86 -7.11 3.05
N VAL A 84 11.23 -5.88 3.39
CA VAL A 84 12.49 -5.26 2.97
C VAL A 84 13.23 -4.69 4.17
N ALA A 85 14.55 -4.75 4.13
CA ALA A 85 15.39 -4.17 5.18
C ALA A 85 15.37 -2.63 5.17
N ASN A 86 15.21 -2.02 3.99
CA ASN A 86 15.30 -0.57 3.80
C ASN A 86 14.33 -0.07 2.72
N LEU A 87 13.36 0.76 3.14
CA LEU A 87 12.38 1.32 2.23
C LEU A 87 12.98 2.29 1.20
N ASN A 88 14.03 3.03 1.55
CA ASN A 88 14.67 3.95 0.59
C ASN A 88 15.36 3.19 -0.55
N ARG A 89 15.99 2.05 -0.26
CA ARG A 89 16.54 1.16 -1.30
C ARG A 89 15.43 0.54 -2.15
N LEU A 90 14.30 0.19 -1.54
CA LEU A 90 13.12 -0.27 -2.29
C LEU A 90 12.66 0.82 -3.26
N ILE A 91 12.54 2.06 -2.81
CA ILE A 91 12.12 3.19 -3.64
C ILE A 91 13.06 3.36 -4.84
N GLU A 92 14.37 3.31 -4.64
CA GLU A 92 15.36 3.34 -5.72
C GLU A 92 15.14 2.19 -6.73
N LYS A 93 14.90 0.97 -6.22
CA LYS A 93 14.60 -0.21 -7.06
C LYS A 93 13.32 -0.02 -7.88
N LEU A 94 12.25 0.49 -7.27
CA LEU A 94 10.99 0.77 -7.96
C LEU A 94 11.18 1.80 -9.07
N LYS A 95 11.88 2.88 -8.79
CA LYS A 95 12.21 3.92 -9.79
C LYS A 95 13.03 3.36 -10.96
N SER A 96 14.00 2.49 -10.68
CA SER A 96 14.81 1.83 -11.72
C SER A 96 13.99 0.94 -12.65
N LYS A 97 12.82 0.50 -12.20
CA LYS A 97 11.85 -0.28 -12.98
C LYS A 97 10.74 0.58 -13.61
N ASN A 98 10.91 1.90 -13.62
CA ASN A 98 9.92 2.87 -14.12
C ASN A 98 8.57 2.81 -13.40
N ILE A 99 8.58 2.47 -12.11
CA ILE A 99 7.40 2.51 -11.25
C ILE A 99 7.44 3.82 -10.47
N TRP A 100 6.42 4.64 -10.62
CA TRP A 100 6.27 5.89 -9.92
C TRP A 100 5.98 5.65 -8.44
N VAL A 101 6.70 6.33 -7.57
CA VAL A 101 6.53 6.24 -6.12
C VAL A 101 5.74 7.44 -5.65
N VAL A 102 4.51 7.19 -5.22
CA VAL A 102 3.54 8.21 -4.80
C VAL A 102 3.26 8.05 -3.32
N GLY A 103 3.68 9.01 -2.52
CA GLY A 103 3.45 9.01 -1.07
C GLY A 103 2.24 9.85 -0.68
N THR A 104 1.62 9.53 0.44
CA THR A 104 0.55 10.35 1.02
C THR A 104 1.12 11.31 2.08
N SER A 105 0.70 12.56 2.03
CA SER A 105 1.07 13.59 3.02
C SER A 105 -0.03 14.63 3.12
N GLY A 106 -0.40 15.01 4.35
CA GLY A 106 -1.37 16.11 4.58
C GLY A 106 -0.88 17.46 4.06
N ASP A 107 0.43 17.66 3.94
CA ASP A 107 1.06 18.88 3.45
C ASP A 107 1.26 18.90 1.93
N ALA A 108 0.85 17.86 1.22
CA ALA A 108 0.95 17.81 -0.24
C ALA A 108 0.08 18.89 -0.89
N THR A 109 0.52 19.39 -2.03
CA THR A 109 -0.24 20.36 -2.83
C THR A 109 -1.18 19.70 -3.83
N MET A 110 -0.87 18.47 -4.24
CA MET A 110 -1.66 17.68 -5.20
C MET A 110 -2.70 16.83 -4.47
N ASP A 111 -3.93 16.89 -4.90
CA ASP A 111 -4.96 15.96 -4.42
C ASP A 111 -4.76 14.56 -5.01
N TYR A 112 -5.11 13.53 -4.26
CA TYR A 112 -4.96 12.14 -4.72
C TYR A 112 -5.70 11.83 -6.02
N THR A 113 -6.74 12.60 -6.35
CA THR A 113 -7.49 12.46 -7.60
C THR A 113 -6.79 13.04 -8.82
N GLU A 114 -5.79 13.92 -8.62
CA GLU A 114 -5.06 14.58 -9.70
C GLU A 114 -3.90 13.75 -10.24
N TRP A 115 -3.40 12.76 -9.46
CA TRP A 115 -2.38 11.85 -9.96
C TRP A 115 -2.98 10.91 -11.01
N ASP A 116 -2.21 10.64 -12.05
CA ASP A 116 -2.58 9.65 -13.09
C ASP A 116 -2.27 8.22 -12.61
N TRP A 117 -3.24 7.60 -11.96
CA TRP A 117 -3.14 6.24 -11.44
C TRP A 117 -3.12 5.15 -12.51
N THR A 118 -3.29 5.49 -13.78
CA THR A 118 -3.14 4.53 -14.88
C THR A 118 -1.69 4.15 -15.12
N ARG A 119 -0.75 4.96 -14.61
CA ARG A 119 0.69 4.70 -14.66
C ARG A 119 1.09 3.58 -13.69
N PRO A 120 2.24 2.90 -13.96
CA PRO A 120 2.86 2.00 -12.97
C PRO A 120 3.11 2.77 -11.68
N THR A 121 2.47 2.38 -10.59
CA THR A 121 2.52 3.15 -9.34
C THR A 121 2.70 2.27 -8.11
N ALA A 122 3.60 2.68 -7.22
CA ALA A 122 3.71 2.22 -5.85
C ALA A 122 3.19 3.34 -4.93
N LEU A 123 2.08 3.07 -4.25
CA LEU A 123 1.51 3.95 -3.23
C LEU A 123 2.20 3.71 -1.89
N VAL A 124 2.75 4.75 -1.30
CA VAL A 124 3.39 4.69 0.02
C VAL A 124 2.51 5.36 1.06
N LEU A 125 2.08 4.60 2.06
CA LEU A 125 1.31 5.09 3.19
C LEU A 125 2.16 5.10 4.46
N GLY A 126 2.08 6.19 5.21
CA GLY A 126 2.74 6.33 6.49
C GLY A 126 1.89 5.89 7.67
N ALA A 127 2.50 5.92 8.87
CA ALA A 127 1.84 5.61 10.12
C ALA A 127 0.78 6.65 10.49
N GLU A 128 -0.21 6.24 11.29
CA GLU A 128 -1.19 7.16 11.85
C GLU A 128 -0.49 8.24 12.71
N GLY A 129 -0.91 9.48 12.53
CA GLY A 129 -0.42 10.64 13.27
C GLY A 129 0.93 11.17 12.78
N SER A 130 1.94 10.33 12.60
CA SER A 130 3.27 10.76 12.17
C SER A 130 3.46 10.83 10.65
N GLY A 131 2.63 10.11 9.88
CA GLY A 131 2.77 10.04 8.43
C GLY A 131 4.01 9.30 7.95
N LEU A 132 4.54 9.67 6.80
CA LEU A 132 5.76 9.11 6.24
C LEU A 132 7.01 9.58 7.01
N HIS A 133 7.99 8.68 7.16
CA HIS A 133 9.32 9.09 7.61
C HIS A 133 9.91 10.10 6.61
N ARG A 134 10.67 11.07 7.12
CA ARG A 134 11.18 12.19 6.32
C ARG A 134 11.91 11.76 5.04
N LEU A 135 12.86 10.82 5.13
CA LEU A 135 13.62 10.35 3.97
C LEU A 135 12.74 9.60 2.96
N VAL A 136 11.75 8.85 3.44
CA VAL A 136 10.80 8.15 2.57
C VAL A 136 9.98 9.17 1.79
N ALA A 137 9.47 10.20 2.45
CA ALA A 137 8.71 11.28 1.80
C ALA A 137 9.57 12.03 0.77
N GLU A 138 10.81 12.38 1.11
CA GLU A 138 11.75 13.06 0.21
C GLU A 138 12.09 12.24 -1.04
N ASN A 139 12.14 10.91 -0.93
CA ASN A 139 12.45 10.01 -2.03
C ASN A 139 11.25 9.64 -2.90
N CYS A 140 10.01 9.94 -2.47
CA CYS A 140 8.85 9.79 -3.33
C CYS A 140 8.96 10.71 -4.56
N ASP A 141 8.48 10.25 -5.72
CA ASP A 141 8.39 11.08 -6.92
C ASP A 141 7.33 12.16 -6.77
N VAL A 142 6.23 11.82 -6.12
CA VAL A 142 5.06 12.68 -5.92
C VAL A 142 4.49 12.46 -4.53
N LEU A 143 4.01 13.52 -3.92
CA LEU A 143 3.18 13.46 -2.71
C LEU A 143 1.76 13.91 -3.04
N VAL A 144 0.79 13.15 -2.56
CA VAL A 144 -0.63 13.45 -2.73
C VAL A 144 -1.32 13.52 -1.36
N LYS A 145 -2.40 14.27 -1.28
CA LYS A 145 -3.23 14.37 -0.09
C LYS A 145 -4.66 13.90 -0.36
N ILE A 146 -5.33 13.43 0.68
CA ILE A 146 -6.78 13.31 0.72
C ILE A 146 -7.29 14.58 1.40
N PRO A 147 -8.08 15.44 0.71
CA PRO A 147 -8.60 16.66 1.32
C PRO A 147 -9.48 16.36 2.52
N MET A 148 -9.26 17.07 3.63
CA MET A 148 -10.08 17.01 4.84
C MET A 148 -10.99 18.21 4.93
N TYR A 149 -12.26 17.99 5.22
CA TYR A 149 -13.30 19.04 5.25
C TYR A 149 -13.83 19.34 6.64
N GLY A 150 -13.38 18.58 7.63
CA GLY A 150 -13.78 18.74 9.04
C GLY A 150 -12.66 19.36 9.89
N LYS A 151 -12.75 19.16 11.19
CA LYS A 151 -11.76 19.61 12.17
C LYS A 151 -10.64 18.60 12.42
N ILE A 152 -10.87 17.33 12.11
CA ILE A 152 -9.88 16.28 12.19
C ILE A 152 -9.10 16.26 10.87
N ASP A 153 -7.80 16.18 10.96
CA ASP A 153 -6.85 16.41 9.86
C ASP A 153 -6.32 15.14 9.20
N SER A 154 -6.74 13.96 9.67
CA SER A 154 -6.26 12.68 9.16
C SER A 154 -7.31 11.59 9.23
N LEU A 155 -7.20 10.60 8.34
CA LEU A 155 -7.97 9.36 8.35
C LEU A 155 -7.14 8.24 9.00
N ASN A 156 -7.83 7.22 9.51
CA ASN A 156 -7.21 5.95 9.80
C ASN A 156 -6.49 5.43 8.54
N VAL A 157 -5.30 4.86 8.71
CA VAL A 157 -4.45 4.46 7.57
C VAL A 157 -5.13 3.41 6.67
N SER A 158 -5.91 2.50 7.23
CA SER A 158 -6.63 1.51 6.43
C SER A 158 -7.76 2.13 5.61
N VAL A 159 -8.40 3.18 6.13
CA VAL A 159 -9.41 3.96 5.41
C VAL A 159 -8.75 4.76 4.29
N ALA A 160 -7.63 5.43 4.57
CA ALA A 160 -6.84 6.15 3.56
C ALA A 160 -6.41 5.22 2.43
N ALA A 161 -5.94 4.01 2.75
CA ALA A 161 -5.62 2.99 1.75
C ALA A 161 -6.81 2.70 0.83
N GLY A 162 -7.99 2.50 1.40
CA GLY A 162 -9.22 2.24 0.63
C GLY A 162 -9.57 3.40 -0.31
N VAL A 163 -9.55 4.62 0.20
CA VAL A 163 -9.87 5.82 -0.60
C VAL A 163 -8.95 5.93 -1.82
N VAL A 164 -7.65 5.81 -1.63
CA VAL A 164 -6.67 6.00 -2.71
C VAL A 164 -6.64 4.82 -3.68
N LEU A 165 -6.66 3.59 -3.16
CA LEU A 165 -6.62 2.39 -4.02
C LEU A 165 -7.85 2.27 -4.91
N PHE A 166 -9.04 2.60 -4.41
CA PHE A 166 -10.26 2.55 -5.22
C PHE A 166 -10.35 3.72 -6.21
N GLU A 167 -9.76 4.88 -5.92
CA GLU A 167 -9.58 5.92 -6.94
C GLU A 167 -8.65 5.45 -8.05
N ALA A 168 -7.55 4.79 -7.70
CA ALA A 168 -6.65 4.21 -8.70
C ALA A 168 -7.39 3.21 -9.60
N LYS A 169 -8.23 2.39 -9.02
CA LYS A 169 -9.05 1.43 -9.79
C LYS A 169 -10.09 2.13 -10.67
N ARG A 170 -10.75 3.16 -10.14
CA ARG A 170 -11.71 3.93 -10.94
C ARG A 170 -11.06 4.48 -12.20
N GLN A 171 -9.88 5.10 -12.08
CA GLN A 171 -9.16 5.65 -13.23
C GLN A 171 -8.76 4.56 -14.23
N ARG A 172 -8.24 3.42 -13.74
CA ARG A 172 -7.82 2.29 -14.59
C ARG A 172 -8.98 1.66 -15.35
N ASN A 173 -10.15 1.54 -14.72
CA ASN A 173 -11.32 0.98 -15.38
C ASN A 173 -11.85 1.89 -16.50
N LEU A 174 -11.77 3.21 -16.35
CA LEU A 174 -12.19 4.17 -17.38
C LEU A 174 -11.35 4.08 -18.67
N THR A 175 -10.10 3.62 -18.56
CA THR A 175 -9.22 3.45 -19.74
C THR A 175 -9.42 2.13 -20.48
N THR A 176 -10.05 1.16 -19.85
CA THR A 176 -10.27 -0.18 -20.44
C THR A 176 -11.55 -0.22 -21.31
N ASP A 177 -12.47 0.74 -21.12
CA ASP A 177 -13.75 0.79 -21.82
C ASP A 177 -13.71 1.67 -23.10
N ASN A 178 -12.53 2.14 -23.51
CA ASN A 178 -12.26 2.87 -24.76
C ASN A 178 -11.37 2.03 -25.69
#